data_ffda8098b6c2e5e15d3d2db0c2d54aec
#
_entry.id   ffda8098b6c2e5e15d3d2db0c2d54aec
#
_cell.length_a   1.000
_cell.length_b   1.000
_cell.length_c   1.000
_cell.angle_alpha   90.00
_cell.angle_beta   90.00
_cell.angle_gamma   90.00
#
_symmetry.space_group_name_H-M   'P 1'
#
loop_
_entity.id
_entity.type
_entity.pdbx_description
1 polymer ?
#
loop_
_entity_poly.entity_id
_entity_poly.type
_entity_poly.pdbx_seq_one_letter_code
_entity_poly.pdbx_strand_id
1 'polypeptide(L)'
;MNVLLTSSGRRTYLVDYFKEALMGEGLVFATNSCLSPALTAADGYGISPVIYSEEYIPYLLSFCREHTIGLLVPLFDIDLPVLSAHRAEFEKEGVKLAVSSPEVIAFCNDKLLMYRKLSEAGIGCPETVVSSESTVKAFIERDIWPVMVKPRFGMGSIGVETAYTGEELRAFSGHCLRKIRNSYLKYEAASCPEECVILEESVPGDEFGLDIINDFEGNYVTTVVKRKAAMRAGETDEAVTLGPEDTEYRVLSDLGRKISELCRHTGNMDADVIMDPAAKSPYVIDMNARFGGGYPFSHAAGIDLPKAYVCWARGKEAPKSCFLAEPGVHCYKDLRISSY
;
A
#
# COMPACT_ATOMS: atom_id res chain seq x y z
N MET A 1 -9.69 17.75 17.10
CA MET A 1 -9.04 17.69 15.80
C MET A 1 -9.79 16.68 14.95
N ASN A 2 -10.27 17.08 13.78
CA ASN A 2 -10.97 16.18 12.88
C ASN A 2 -10.00 15.51 11.90
N VAL A 3 -10.36 14.32 11.46
CA VAL A 3 -9.57 13.49 10.52
C VAL A 3 -10.32 13.36 9.20
N LEU A 4 -9.62 13.49 8.09
CA LEU A 4 -10.15 13.22 6.75
C LEU A 4 -9.46 11.99 6.15
N LEU A 5 -10.24 10.99 5.75
CA LEU A 5 -9.80 9.83 4.99
C LEU A 5 -10.16 10.03 3.52
N THR A 6 -9.16 10.15 2.63
CA THR A 6 -9.41 10.32 1.19
C THR A 6 -9.42 8.98 0.47
N SER A 7 -10.18 8.89 -0.63
CA SER A 7 -10.31 7.69 -1.45
C SER A 7 -10.61 6.42 -0.64
N SER A 8 -11.50 6.59 0.34
CA SER A 8 -11.77 5.61 1.41
C SER A 8 -12.42 4.30 0.92
N GLY A 9 -13.17 4.36 -0.18
CA GLY A 9 -13.71 3.18 -0.85
C GLY A 9 -14.52 2.26 0.07
N ARG A 10 -14.05 1.02 0.24
CA ARG A 10 -14.68 -0.02 1.06
C ARG A 10 -14.04 -0.18 2.45
N ARG A 11 -13.13 0.72 2.84
CA ARG A 11 -12.35 0.61 4.09
C ARG A 11 -13.09 1.18 5.31
N THR A 12 -14.31 0.71 5.56
CA THR A 12 -15.14 1.10 6.72
C THR A 12 -14.42 0.88 8.04
N TYR A 13 -13.63 -0.19 8.14
CA TYR A 13 -12.85 -0.50 9.33
C TYR A 13 -11.86 0.62 9.70
N LEU A 14 -11.26 1.31 8.75
CA LEU A 14 -10.38 2.45 9.06
C LEU A 14 -11.17 3.65 9.59
N VAL A 15 -12.38 3.87 9.10
CA VAL A 15 -13.26 4.89 9.67
C VAL A 15 -13.54 4.57 11.14
N ASP A 16 -13.90 3.31 11.45
CA ASP A 16 -14.19 2.86 12.80
C ASP A 16 -12.95 3.00 13.70
N TYR A 17 -11.77 2.55 13.26
CA TYR A 17 -10.51 2.65 14.00
C TYR A 17 -10.10 4.11 14.30
N PHE A 18 -10.28 5.04 13.35
CA PHE A 18 -10.00 6.44 13.60
C PHE A 18 -11.01 7.08 14.53
N LYS A 19 -12.30 6.68 14.50
CA LYS A 19 -13.29 7.10 15.50
C LYS A 19 -12.91 6.67 16.91
N GLU A 20 -12.50 5.41 17.07
CA GLU A 20 -12.00 4.89 18.33
C GLU A 20 -10.75 5.64 18.80
N ALA A 21 -9.80 5.90 17.91
CA ALA A 21 -8.57 6.65 18.19
C ALA A 21 -8.82 8.09 18.65
N LEU A 22 -9.85 8.73 18.15
CA LEU A 22 -10.25 10.09 18.55
C LEU A 22 -10.95 10.14 19.91
N MET A 23 -11.49 9.02 20.41
CA MET A 23 -12.14 8.93 21.74
C MET A 23 -13.21 10.02 21.98
N GLY A 24 -13.93 10.46 20.94
CA GLY A 24 -14.92 11.53 21.00
C GLY A 24 -14.35 12.97 20.97
N GLU A 25 -13.04 13.15 20.90
CA GLU A 25 -12.39 14.47 20.83
C GLU A 25 -12.30 15.04 19.40
N GLY A 26 -13.06 14.49 18.45
CA GLY A 26 -13.12 14.91 17.06
C GLY A 26 -14.00 13.99 16.22
N LEU A 27 -14.13 14.33 14.95
CA LEU A 27 -14.95 13.62 13.97
C LEU A 27 -14.06 13.03 12.87
N VAL A 28 -14.52 11.92 12.27
CA VAL A 28 -13.92 11.31 11.10
C VAL A 28 -14.76 11.62 9.87
N PHE A 29 -14.15 12.32 8.93
CA PHE A 29 -14.71 12.61 7.61
C PHE A 29 -14.10 11.68 6.56
N ALA A 30 -14.85 11.46 5.48
CA ALA A 30 -14.36 10.66 4.37
C ALA A 30 -14.72 11.29 3.02
N THR A 31 -13.83 11.18 2.03
CA THR A 31 -14.10 11.58 0.65
C THR A 31 -13.81 10.44 -0.33
N ASN A 32 -14.59 10.42 -1.42
CA ASN A 32 -14.41 9.49 -2.53
C ASN A 32 -15.10 10.09 -3.77
N SER A 33 -14.73 9.68 -4.98
CA SER A 33 -15.35 10.19 -6.22
C SER A 33 -16.76 9.65 -6.49
N CYS A 34 -17.19 8.66 -5.74
CA CYS A 34 -18.56 8.12 -5.78
C CYS A 34 -18.98 7.64 -4.40
N LEU A 35 -20.27 7.46 -4.19
CA LEU A 35 -20.78 6.92 -2.94
C LEU A 35 -20.18 5.53 -2.66
N SER A 36 -19.73 5.32 -1.44
CA SER A 36 -19.06 4.09 -1.02
C SER A 36 -19.36 3.76 0.45
N PRO A 37 -19.18 2.50 0.89
CA PRO A 37 -19.47 2.10 2.27
C PRO A 37 -18.73 2.93 3.33
N ALA A 38 -17.48 3.31 3.08
CA ALA A 38 -16.70 4.10 4.03
C ALA A 38 -17.24 5.53 4.18
N LEU A 39 -17.83 6.11 3.14
CA LEU A 39 -18.47 7.44 3.24
C LEU A 39 -19.65 7.41 4.21
N THR A 40 -20.50 6.38 4.10
CA THR A 40 -21.69 6.26 4.96
C THR A 40 -21.37 5.87 6.40
N ALA A 41 -20.18 5.30 6.63
CA ALA A 41 -19.70 4.99 7.97
C ALA A 41 -19.07 6.19 8.68
N ALA A 42 -18.63 7.22 7.95
CA ALA A 42 -18.01 8.43 8.51
C ALA A 42 -19.03 9.34 9.23
N ASP A 43 -18.55 10.26 10.07
CA ASP A 43 -19.39 11.27 10.74
C ASP A 43 -19.88 12.34 9.77
N GLY A 44 -19.14 12.55 8.68
CA GLY A 44 -19.53 13.39 7.56
C GLY A 44 -18.71 12.97 6.32
N TYR A 45 -19.22 13.30 5.14
CA TYR A 45 -18.53 12.90 3.91
C TYR A 45 -18.74 13.91 2.77
N GLY A 46 -17.88 13.78 1.75
CA GLY A 46 -18.01 14.52 0.51
C GLY A 46 -17.75 13.67 -0.71
N ILE A 47 -18.44 13.97 -1.82
CA ILE A 47 -18.14 13.41 -3.14
C ILE A 47 -17.13 14.32 -3.80
N SER A 48 -15.88 13.86 -3.89
CA SER A 48 -14.78 14.63 -4.50
C SER A 48 -14.79 14.50 -6.03
N PRO A 49 -14.20 15.47 -6.73
CA PRO A 49 -13.76 15.24 -8.11
C PRO A 49 -12.86 14.02 -8.21
N VAL A 50 -12.65 13.47 -9.39
CA VAL A 50 -11.67 12.40 -9.61
C VAL A 50 -10.25 12.92 -9.35
N ILE A 51 -9.35 12.07 -8.88
CA ILE A 51 -8.03 12.44 -8.36
C ILE A 51 -7.19 13.27 -9.36
N TYR A 52 -7.26 12.96 -10.65
CA TYR A 52 -6.53 13.68 -11.72
C TYR A 52 -7.25 14.91 -12.27
N SER A 53 -8.36 15.33 -11.64
CA SER A 53 -9.01 16.61 -11.98
C SER A 53 -8.25 17.76 -11.37
N GLU A 54 -8.12 18.87 -12.10
CA GLU A 54 -7.58 20.14 -11.58
C GLU A 54 -8.38 20.67 -10.38
N GLU A 55 -9.64 20.26 -10.24
CA GLU A 55 -10.53 20.63 -9.13
C GLU A 55 -10.29 19.81 -7.85
N TYR A 56 -9.52 18.71 -7.92
CA TYR A 56 -9.38 17.79 -6.79
C TYR A 56 -8.72 18.45 -5.57
N ILE A 57 -7.57 19.06 -5.73
CA ILE A 57 -6.86 19.75 -4.64
C ILE A 57 -7.63 20.96 -4.11
N PRO A 58 -8.16 21.88 -4.96
CA PRO A 58 -9.02 22.97 -4.49
C PRO A 58 -10.22 22.51 -3.67
N TYR A 59 -10.88 21.41 -4.10
CA TYR A 59 -11.98 20.79 -3.38
C TYR A 59 -11.54 20.32 -1.99
N LEU A 60 -10.46 19.54 -1.90
CA LEU A 60 -9.98 19.01 -0.61
C LEU A 60 -9.56 20.13 0.35
N LEU A 61 -8.89 21.17 -0.13
CA LEU A 61 -8.51 22.33 0.69
C LEU A 61 -9.74 23.05 1.23
N SER A 62 -10.78 23.26 0.40
CA SER A 62 -12.06 23.84 0.84
C SER A 62 -12.74 22.97 1.89
N PHE A 63 -12.81 21.65 1.64
CA PHE A 63 -13.37 20.68 2.56
C PHE A 63 -12.64 20.67 3.91
N CYS A 64 -11.32 20.73 3.88
CA CYS A 64 -10.49 20.78 5.09
C CYS A 64 -10.78 22.03 5.94
N ARG A 65 -10.92 23.21 5.31
CA ARG A 65 -11.28 24.46 6.00
C ARG A 65 -12.68 24.38 6.60
N GLU A 66 -13.67 23.98 5.80
CA GLU A 66 -15.08 23.90 6.22
C GLU A 66 -15.28 22.98 7.43
N HIS A 67 -14.58 21.85 7.44
CA HIS A 67 -14.73 20.84 8.49
C HIS A 67 -13.60 20.85 9.54
N THR A 68 -12.75 21.88 9.55
CA THR A 68 -11.65 22.03 10.52
C THR A 68 -10.81 20.76 10.64
N ILE A 69 -10.40 20.20 9.48
CA ILE A 69 -9.56 19.01 9.41
C ILE A 69 -8.15 19.35 9.90
N GLY A 70 -7.61 18.54 10.79
CA GLY A 70 -6.24 18.67 11.27
C GLY A 70 -5.30 17.56 10.81
N LEU A 71 -5.87 16.43 10.37
CA LEU A 71 -5.12 15.30 9.82
C LEU A 71 -5.82 14.76 8.57
N LEU A 72 -5.09 14.63 7.47
CA LEU A 72 -5.54 13.99 6.23
C LEU A 72 -4.73 12.71 6.00
N VAL A 73 -5.44 11.59 5.78
CA VAL A 73 -4.85 10.26 5.57
C VAL A 73 -5.34 9.69 4.24
N PRO A 74 -4.48 9.62 3.21
CA PRO A 74 -4.85 8.99 1.95
C PRO A 74 -4.84 7.47 2.05
N LEU A 75 -5.84 6.84 1.43
CA LEU A 75 -6.03 5.39 1.49
C LEU A 75 -5.86 4.69 0.13
N PHE A 76 -5.46 5.41 -0.91
CA PHE A 76 -5.33 4.86 -2.24
C PHE A 76 -4.03 5.33 -2.92
N ASP A 77 -3.33 4.43 -3.59
CA ASP A 77 -2.00 4.69 -4.12
C ASP A 77 -1.95 5.85 -5.12
N ILE A 78 -3.01 6.01 -5.93
CA ILE A 78 -3.12 7.11 -6.90
C ILE A 78 -3.26 8.49 -6.24
N ASP A 79 -3.81 8.55 -5.04
CA ASP A 79 -3.93 9.79 -4.24
C ASP A 79 -2.55 10.33 -3.82
N LEU A 80 -1.62 9.42 -3.54
CA LEU A 80 -0.36 9.73 -2.89
C LEU A 80 0.51 10.71 -3.70
N PRO A 81 0.76 10.54 -5.01
CA PRO A 81 1.57 11.47 -5.79
C PRO A 81 0.96 12.86 -5.82
N VAL A 82 -0.37 12.95 -6.02
CA VAL A 82 -1.07 14.22 -6.12
C VAL A 82 -1.03 14.98 -4.79
N LEU A 83 -1.35 14.31 -3.69
CA LEU A 83 -1.32 14.92 -2.36
C LEU A 83 0.10 15.28 -1.92
N SER A 84 1.08 14.41 -2.20
CA SER A 84 2.48 14.67 -1.85
C SER A 84 3.04 15.92 -2.54
N ALA A 85 2.68 16.14 -3.80
CA ALA A 85 3.08 17.33 -4.57
C ALA A 85 2.49 18.64 -4.00
N HIS A 86 1.33 18.57 -3.35
CA HIS A 86 0.61 19.73 -2.80
C HIS A 86 0.74 19.87 -1.28
N ARG A 87 1.63 19.12 -0.63
CA ARG A 87 1.82 19.10 0.83
C ARG A 87 1.85 20.51 1.46
N ALA A 88 2.64 21.43 0.89
CA ALA A 88 2.81 22.76 1.43
C ALA A 88 1.51 23.60 1.45
N GLU A 89 0.55 23.30 0.58
CA GLU A 89 -0.75 23.98 0.55
C GLU A 89 -1.62 23.53 1.74
N PHE A 90 -1.64 22.22 2.03
CA PHE A 90 -2.34 21.70 3.20
C PHE A 90 -1.71 22.15 4.52
N GLU A 91 -0.38 22.19 4.61
CA GLU A 91 0.33 22.66 5.80
C GLU A 91 0.04 24.15 6.11
N LYS A 92 -0.13 25.01 5.09
CA LYS A 92 -0.57 26.41 5.26
C LYS A 92 -1.98 26.51 5.87
N GLU A 93 -2.84 25.54 5.61
CA GLU A 93 -4.18 25.45 6.20
C GLU A 93 -4.18 24.76 7.58
N GLY A 94 -3.01 24.41 8.11
CA GLY A 94 -2.87 23.70 9.38
C GLY A 94 -3.23 22.22 9.33
N VAL A 95 -3.30 21.64 8.14
CA VAL A 95 -3.61 20.21 7.92
C VAL A 95 -2.33 19.39 7.86
N LYS A 96 -2.15 18.46 8.78
CA LYS A 96 -1.06 17.49 8.71
C LYS A 96 -1.40 16.42 7.66
N LEU A 97 -0.51 16.22 6.70
CA LEU A 97 -0.69 15.25 5.63
C LEU A 97 0.10 13.97 5.95
N ALA A 98 -0.60 12.86 6.18
CA ALA A 98 0.01 11.55 6.42
C ALA A 98 0.39 10.88 5.08
N VAL A 99 1.30 11.48 4.35
CA VAL A 99 1.82 10.99 3.06
C VAL A 99 3.33 11.11 3.03
N SER A 100 4.01 10.20 2.37
CA SER A 100 5.47 10.23 2.20
C SER A 100 5.93 11.31 1.20
N SER A 101 7.24 11.55 1.10
CA SER A 101 7.78 12.48 0.10
C SER A 101 7.51 11.99 -1.33
N PRO A 102 7.53 12.89 -2.34
CA PRO A 102 7.37 12.51 -3.75
C PRO A 102 8.35 11.43 -4.20
N GLU A 103 9.59 11.45 -3.69
CA GLU A 103 10.62 10.47 -4.03
C GLU A 103 10.28 9.06 -3.49
N VAL A 104 9.74 8.98 -2.27
CA VAL A 104 9.29 7.71 -1.67
C VAL A 104 8.08 7.17 -2.42
N ILE A 105 7.13 8.04 -2.76
CA ILE A 105 5.96 7.63 -3.52
C ILE A 105 6.34 7.12 -4.92
N ALA A 106 7.21 7.83 -5.63
CA ALA A 106 7.72 7.40 -6.94
C ALA A 106 8.46 6.06 -6.84
N PHE A 107 9.24 5.86 -5.77
CA PHE A 107 9.94 4.62 -5.49
C PHE A 107 8.97 3.44 -5.27
N CYS A 108 7.88 3.64 -4.55
CA CYS A 108 6.88 2.58 -4.31
C CYS A 108 6.00 2.31 -5.54
N ASN A 109 5.59 3.35 -6.27
CA ASN A 109 4.63 3.21 -7.37
C ASN A 109 5.24 2.60 -8.63
N ASP A 110 6.54 2.79 -8.89
CA ASP A 110 7.26 2.26 -10.05
C ASP A 110 8.03 0.99 -9.68
N LYS A 111 7.49 -0.19 -10.00
CA LYS A 111 8.11 -1.48 -9.67
C LYS A 111 9.53 -1.66 -10.24
N LEU A 112 9.83 -1.12 -11.42
CA LEU A 112 11.21 -1.18 -11.95
C LEU A 112 12.17 -0.31 -11.14
N LEU A 113 11.74 0.89 -10.75
CA LEU A 113 12.53 1.76 -9.89
C LEU A 113 12.71 1.14 -8.51
N MET A 114 11.64 0.57 -7.97
CA MET A 114 11.64 -0.12 -6.68
C MET A 114 12.66 -1.26 -6.66
N TYR A 115 12.58 -2.20 -7.61
CA TYR A 115 13.48 -3.34 -7.65
C TYR A 115 14.93 -2.95 -7.88
N ARG A 116 15.19 -1.94 -8.72
CA ARG A 116 16.54 -1.41 -8.90
C ARG A 116 17.13 -0.91 -7.59
N LYS A 117 16.40 -0.05 -6.87
CA LYS A 117 16.86 0.52 -5.61
C LYS A 117 16.99 -0.52 -4.50
N LEU A 118 16.09 -1.50 -4.44
CA LEU A 118 16.19 -2.62 -3.50
C LEU A 118 17.44 -3.45 -3.76
N SER A 119 17.70 -3.79 -5.04
CA SER A 119 18.90 -4.53 -5.45
C SER A 119 20.19 -3.76 -5.13
N GLU A 120 20.23 -2.45 -5.41
CA GLU A 120 21.37 -1.57 -5.06
C GLU A 120 21.64 -1.53 -3.55
N ALA A 121 20.59 -1.66 -2.73
CA ALA A 121 20.67 -1.75 -1.27
C ALA A 121 20.94 -3.18 -0.74
N GLY A 122 21.11 -4.17 -1.62
CA GLY A 122 21.31 -5.57 -1.25
C GLY A 122 20.08 -6.24 -0.65
N ILE A 123 18.88 -5.73 -0.98
CA ILE A 123 17.59 -6.31 -0.60
C ILE A 123 17.09 -7.19 -1.74
N GLY A 124 16.69 -8.43 -1.44
CA GLY A 124 16.20 -9.39 -2.42
C GLY A 124 14.92 -8.91 -3.09
N CYS A 125 14.87 -9.00 -4.41
CA CYS A 125 13.70 -8.75 -5.24
C CYS A 125 13.78 -9.63 -6.50
N PRO A 126 12.64 -9.91 -7.18
CA PRO A 126 12.64 -10.72 -8.39
C PRO A 126 13.41 -10.08 -9.54
N GLU A 127 14.02 -10.91 -10.41
CA GLU A 127 14.54 -10.40 -11.68
C GLU A 127 13.38 -9.89 -12.53
N THR A 128 13.47 -8.63 -12.94
CA THR A 128 12.36 -7.94 -13.59
C THR A 128 12.85 -7.11 -14.77
N VAL A 129 12.14 -7.23 -15.90
CA VAL A 129 12.45 -6.51 -17.14
C VAL A 129 11.17 -5.92 -17.75
N VAL A 130 11.34 -4.89 -18.59
CA VAL A 130 10.23 -4.39 -19.42
C VAL A 130 9.83 -5.44 -20.46
N SER A 131 8.52 -5.64 -20.63
CA SER A 131 7.97 -6.51 -21.66
C SER A 131 8.20 -5.91 -23.05
N SER A 132 8.98 -6.60 -23.87
CA SER A 132 9.23 -6.31 -25.28
C SER A 132 9.32 -7.60 -26.07
N GLU A 133 9.33 -7.54 -27.38
CA GLU A 133 9.48 -8.74 -28.21
C GLU A 133 10.80 -9.46 -27.90
N SER A 134 11.88 -8.71 -27.67
CA SER A 134 13.20 -9.28 -27.34
C SER A 134 13.24 -9.92 -25.95
N THR A 135 12.64 -9.29 -24.93
CA THR A 135 12.61 -9.85 -23.56
C THR A 135 11.69 -11.06 -23.47
N VAL A 136 10.53 -11.04 -24.13
CA VAL A 136 9.64 -12.20 -24.24
C VAL A 136 10.37 -13.37 -24.91
N LYS A 137 11.09 -13.12 -26.00
CA LYS A 137 11.91 -14.15 -26.66
C LYS A 137 12.99 -14.71 -25.73
N ALA A 138 13.70 -13.86 -25.00
CA ALA A 138 14.73 -14.26 -24.06
C ALA A 138 14.20 -15.16 -22.94
N PHE A 139 13.02 -14.85 -22.36
CA PHE A 139 12.37 -15.73 -21.38
C PHE A 139 12.02 -17.10 -21.95
N ILE A 140 11.49 -17.15 -23.18
CA ILE A 140 11.15 -18.40 -23.86
C ILE A 140 12.41 -19.23 -24.11
N GLU A 141 13.53 -18.63 -24.55
CA GLU A 141 14.78 -19.30 -24.82
C GLU A 141 15.47 -19.83 -23.54
N ARG A 142 15.29 -19.13 -22.40
CA ARG A 142 15.78 -19.56 -21.08
C ARG A 142 14.98 -20.72 -20.50
N ASP A 143 13.74 -20.92 -20.96
CA ASP A 143 12.80 -21.97 -20.50
C ASP A 143 12.56 -21.93 -18.96
N ILE A 144 12.50 -20.73 -18.38
CA ILE A 144 12.27 -20.53 -16.95
C ILE A 144 10.79 -20.17 -16.74
N TRP A 145 10.08 -21.07 -16.08
CA TRP A 145 8.64 -20.95 -15.81
C TRP A 145 8.31 -21.20 -14.33
N PRO A 146 7.25 -20.59 -13.80
CA PRO A 146 6.38 -19.61 -14.45
C PRO A 146 6.99 -18.19 -14.50
N VAL A 147 6.44 -17.35 -15.40
CA VAL A 147 6.77 -15.92 -15.52
C VAL A 147 5.56 -15.10 -15.14
N MET A 148 5.74 -14.12 -14.26
CA MET A 148 4.73 -13.16 -13.90
C MET A 148 4.68 -12.02 -14.91
N VAL A 149 3.49 -11.70 -15.40
CA VAL A 149 3.22 -10.53 -16.26
C VAL A 149 2.41 -9.55 -15.44
N LYS A 150 2.88 -8.32 -15.26
CA LYS A 150 2.17 -7.33 -14.44
C LYS A 150 2.38 -5.89 -14.92
N PRO A 151 1.49 -4.94 -14.57
CA PRO A 151 1.75 -3.52 -14.78
C PRO A 151 2.96 -3.06 -13.98
N ARG A 152 3.80 -2.22 -14.60
CA ARG A 152 4.92 -1.53 -13.93
C ARG A 152 4.40 -0.61 -12.82
N PHE A 153 3.33 0.17 -13.12
CA PHE A 153 2.58 0.99 -12.18
C PHE A 153 1.25 0.29 -11.90
N GLY A 154 1.18 -0.52 -10.85
CA GLY A 154 0.01 -1.37 -10.63
C GLY A 154 -0.28 -1.62 -9.17
N MET A 155 -1.55 -1.75 -8.87
CA MET A 155 -2.10 -2.05 -7.56
C MET A 155 -3.34 -2.95 -7.67
N GLY A 156 -3.70 -3.61 -6.58
CA GLY A 156 -4.92 -4.42 -6.51
C GLY A 156 -4.96 -5.57 -7.52
N SER A 157 -3.80 -6.11 -7.89
CA SER A 157 -3.65 -7.23 -8.83
C SER A 157 -4.27 -7.02 -10.23
N ILE A 158 -4.56 -5.77 -10.62
CA ILE A 158 -5.11 -5.47 -11.95
C ILE A 158 -4.09 -5.82 -13.03
N GLY A 159 -4.45 -6.75 -13.91
CA GLY A 159 -3.60 -7.13 -15.06
C GLY A 159 -2.40 -8.00 -14.69
N VAL A 160 -2.37 -8.56 -13.47
CA VAL A 160 -1.36 -9.55 -13.05
C VAL A 160 -1.80 -10.91 -13.57
N GLU A 161 -0.90 -11.57 -14.31
CA GLU A 161 -1.11 -12.90 -14.90
C GLU A 161 0.14 -13.76 -14.70
N THR A 162 -0.04 -15.08 -14.67
CA THR A 162 1.05 -16.05 -14.55
C THR A 162 1.12 -16.88 -15.81
N ALA A 163 2.22 -16.78 -16.55
CA ALA A 163 2.46 -17.52 -17.80
C ALA A 163 3.31 -18.77 -17.53
N TYR A 164 2.90 -19.88 -18.06
CA TYR A 164 3.61 -21.19 -18.00
C TYR A 164 4.18 -21.61 -19.35
N THR A 165 3.86 -20.86 -20.41
CA THR A 165 4.32 -21.13 -21.76
C THR A 165 4.65 -19.83 -22.51
N GLY A 166 5.44 -19.92 -23.56
CA GLY A 166 5.75 -18.77 -24.42
C GLY A 166 4.53 -18.20 -25.14
N GLU A 167 3.51 -19.01 -25.41
CA GLU A 167 2.24 -18.55 -26.00
C GLU A 167 1.44 -17.72 -25.00
N GLU A 168 1.28 -18.23 -23.77
CA GLU A 168 0.64 -17.49 -22.69
C GLU A 168 1.38 -16.19 -22.38
N LEU A 169 2.71 -16.19 -22.33
CA LEU A 169 3.51 -15.00 -22.07
C LEU A 169 3.22 -13.88 -23.07
N ARG A 170 3.12 -14.20 -24.38
CA ARG A 170 2.74 -13.23 -25.41
C ARG A 170 1.30 -12.74 -25.25
N ALA A 171 0.38 -13.68 -25.01
CA ALA A 171 -1.05 -13.36 -24.86
C ALA A 171 -1.30 -12.46 -23.65
N PHE A 172 -0.69 -12.78 -22.51
CA PHE A 172 -0.84 -12.07 -21.24
C PHE A 172 -0.15 -10.70 -21.27
N SER A 173 0.98 -10.53 -21.94
CA SER A 173 1.59 -9.22 -22.16
C SER A 173 0.63 -8.28 -22.89
N GLY A 174 -0.01 -8.74 -23.96
CA GLY A 174 -1.02 -7.98 -24.68
C GLY A 174 -2.30 -7.75 -23.87
N HIS A 175 -2.70 -8.71 -23.02
CA HIS A 175 -3.84 -8.57 -22.13
C HIS A 175 -3.59 -7.52 -21.05
N CYS A 176 -2.44 -7.58 -20.38
CA CYS A 176 -2.00 -6.63 -19.37
C CYS A 176 -2.02 -5.19 -19.93
N LEU A 177 -1.45 -4.97 -21.11
CA LEU A 177 -1.48 -3.65 -21.75
C LEU A 177 -2.90 -3.15 -21.99
N ARG A 178 -3.84 -4.01 -22.42
CA ARG A 178 -5.25 -3.62 -22.58
C ARG A 178 -5.90 -3.27 -21.23
N LYS A 179 -5.58 -4.02 -20.15
CA LYS A 179 -6.08 -3.72 -18.80
C LYS A 179 -5.60 -2.36 -18.31
N ILE A 180 -4.32 -2.03 -18.52
CA ILE A 180 -3.77 -0.72 -18.18
C ILE A 180 -4.53 0.38 -18.91
N ARG A 181 -4.68 0.28 -20.24
CA ARG A 181 -5.34 1.30 -21.09
C ARG A 181 -6.82 1.51 -20.75
N ASN A 182 -7.51 0.46 -20.26
CA ASN A 182 -8.93 0.48 -19.94
C ASN A 182 -9.24 0.68 -18.45
N SER A 183 -8.24 0.97 -17.63
CA SER A 183 -8.39 1.25 -16.21
C SER A 183 -7.80 2.62 -15.84
N TYR A 184 -7.86 2.98 -14.58
CA TYR A 184 -7.20 4.17 -14.07
C TYR A 184 -5.66 4.08 -14.11
N LEU A 185 -5.07 2.89 -14.26
CA LEU A 185 -3.62 2.71 -14.42
C LEU A 185 -3.05 3.44 -15.65
N LYS A 186 -3.90 3.80 -16.62
CA LYS A 186 -3.47 4.60 -17.76
C LYS A 186 -2.87 5.96 -17.38
N TYR A 187 -3.28 6.54 -16.27
CA TYR A 187 -2.76 7.84 -15.80
C TYR A 187 -1.34 7.69 -15.28
N GLU A 188 -1.06 6.66 -14.48
CA GLU A 188 0.29 6.34 -13.98
C GLU A 188 1.22 5.95 -15.14
N ALA A 189 0.72 5.15 -16.08
CA ALA A 189 1.48 4.68 -17.24
C ALA A 189 1.70 5.77 -18.32
N ALA A 190 1.05 6.94 -18.22
CA ALA A 190 1.14 7.99 -19.23
C ALA A 190 2.56 8.54 -19.45
N SER A 191 3.41 8.48 -18.43
CA SER A 191 4.81 8.93 -18.51
C SER A 191 5.72 8.00 -19.33
N CYS A 192 5.36 6.70 -19.45
CA CYS A 192 6.13 5.70 -20.21
C CYS A 192 5.22 4.59 -20.78
N PRO A 193 4.34 4.92 -21.75
CA PRO A 193 3.29 4.02 -22.23
C PRO A 193 3.83 2.73 -22.89
N GLU A 194 5.03 2.79 -23.46
CA GLU A 194 5.67 1.64 -24.12
C GLU A 194 6.40 0.70 -23.12
N GLU A 195 6.62 1.16 -21.87
CA GLU A 195 7.31 0.42 -20.81
C GLU A 195 6.43 0.10 -19.61
N CYS A 196 5.10 0.13 -19.80
CA CYS A 196 4.15 0.00 -18.72
C CYS A 196 3.82 -1.45 -18.32
N VAL A 197 4.31 -2.45 -19.07
CA VAL A 197 4.20 -3.87 -18.75
C VAL A 197 5.57 -4.43 -18.42
N ILE A 198 5.67 -5.19 -17.34
CA ILE A 198 6.89 -5.85 -16.90
C ILE A 198 6.72 -7.37 -16.83
N LEU A 199 7.82 -8.07 -17.05
CA LEU A 199 7.97 -9.52 -16.89
C LEU A 199 8.88 -9.78 -15.70
N GLU A 200 8.52 -10.74 -14.88
CA GLU A 200 9.19 -11.05 -13.64
C GLU A 200 9.32 -12.57 -13.46
N GLU A 201 10.47 -13.03 -13.03
CA GLU A 201 10.64 -14.42 -12.62
C GLU A 201 9.79 -14.68 -11.36
N SER A 202 9.05 -15.78 -11.37
CA SER A 202 8.28 -16.16 -10.20
C SER A 202 9.22 -16.65 -9.09
N VAL A 203 9.05 -16.08 -7.91
CA VAL A 203 9.76 -16.52 -6.72
C VAL A 203 8.91 -17.57 -6.01
N PRO A 204 9.42 -18.79 -5.77
CA PRO A 204 8.70 -19.79 -4.99
C PRO A 204 8.77 -19.47 -3.50
N GLY A 205 7.72 -19.79 -2.76
CA GLY A 205 7.75 -19.68 -1.31
C GLY A 205 6.42 -19.25 -0.70
N ASP A 206 6.46 -19.03 0.61
CA ASP A 206 5.33 -18.55 1.38
C ASP A 206 5.25 -17.02 1.30
N GLU A 207 4.02 -16.50 1.22
CA GLU A 207 3.79 -15.06 1.19
C GLU A 207 3.62 -14.47 2.59
N PHE A 208 4.25 -13.33 2.80
CA PHE A 208 4.17 -12.52 4.02
C PHE A 208 3.76 -11.09 3.69
N GLY A 209 2.98 -10.49 4.60
CA GLY A 209 2.70 -9.06 4.59
C GLY A 209 3.42 -8.37 5.74
N LEU A 210 4.08 -7.26 5.47
CA LEU A 210 4.72 -6.44 6.48
C LEU A 210 3.99 -5.10 6.59
N ASP A 211 3.57 -4.71 7.80
CA ASP A 211 3.31 -3.30 8.08
C ASP A 211 4.58 -2.72 8.70
N ILE A 212 5.31 -1.93 7.91
CA ILE A 212 6.51 -1.24 8.34
C ILE A 212 6.09 0.15 8.81
N ILE A 213 6.27 0.44 10.08
CA ILE A 213 5.74 1.63 10.72
C ILE A 213 6.86 2.60 11.04
N ASN A 214 6.77 3.80 10.48
CA ASN A 214 7.56 4.97 10.84
C ASN A 214 6.68 6.03 11.49
N ASP A 215 7.30 6.95 12.24
CA ASP A 215 6.61 8.18 12.65
C ASP A 215 6.46 9.17 11.46
N PHE A 216 5.90 10.36 11.71
CA PHE A 216 5.73 11.35 10.66
C PHE A 216 7.03 12.06 10.25
N GLU A 217 8.09 11.90 10.99
CA GLU A 217 9.45 12.37 10.70
C GLU A 217 10.28 11.31 9.93
N GLY A 218 9.70 10.12 9.68
CA GLY A 218 10.33 9.03 8.97
C GLY A 218 11.29 8.21 9.81
N ASN A 219 11.17 8.26 11.13
CA ASN A 219 11.96 7.41 12.03
C ASN A 219 11.26 6.05 12.21
N TYR A 220 12.03 4.98 12.11
CA TYR A 220 11.53 3.63 12.29
C TYR A 220 10.96 3.40 13.70
N VAL A 221 9.77 2.83 13.75
CA VAL A 221 9.08 2.47 15.00
C VAL A 221 9.07 0.95 15.19
N THR A 222 8.46 0.23 14.25
CA THR A 222 8.35 -1.24 14.30
C THR A 222 7.99 -1.83 12.94
N THR A 223 8.10 -3.16 12.83
CA THR A 223 7.56 -3.95 11.72
C THR A 223 6.67 -5.05 12.26
N VAL A 224 5.44 -5.11 11.79
CA VAL A 224 4.52 -6.21 12.07
C VAL A 224 4.61 -7.22 10.94
N VAL A 225 4.89 -8.45 11.27
CA VAL A 225 5.04 -9.54 10.31
C VAL A 225 3.80 -10.42 10.34
N LYS A 226 3.24 -10.69 9.17
CA LYS A 226 2.06 -11.55 9.00
C LYS A 226 2.34 -12.61 7.94
N ARG A 227 2.09 -13.89 8.25
CA ARG A 227 2.03 -14.93 7.21
C ARG A 227 0.65 -14.90 6.58
N LYS A 228 0.58 -14.79 5.25
CA LYS A 228 -0.68 -14.86 4.50
C LYS A 228 -1.10 -16.31 4.38
N ALA A 229 -2.23 -16.68 5.00
CA ALA A 229 -2.75 -18.05 5.00
C ALA A 229 -3.69 -18.29 3.80
N ALA A 230 -4.46 -17.29 3.41
CA ALA A 230 -5.31 -17.34 2.22
C ALA A 230 -5.41 -15.99 1.52
N MET A 231 -5.58 -16.06 0.19
CA MET A 231 -5.78 -14.90 -0.68
C MET A 231 -7.14 -14.97 -1.36
N ARG A 232 -7.82 -13.83 -1.51
CA ARG A 232 -9.06 -13.71 -2.27
C ARG A 232 -8.99 -12.49 -3.18
N ALA A 233 -9.13 -12.72 -4.50
CA ALA A 233 -9.12 -11.67 -5.51
C ALA A 233 -7.90 -10.72 -5.41
N GLY A 234 -6.73 -11.25 -5.09
CA GLY A 234 -5.49 -10.50 -4.98
C GLY A 234 -5.30 -9.75 -3.65
N GLU A 235 -6.21 -9.92 -2.68
CA GLU A 235 -6.06 -9.37 -1.32
C GLU A 235 -5.90 -10.49 -0.29
N THR A 236 -5.17 -10.21 0.78
CA THR A 236 -5.06 -11.12 1.92
C THR A 236 -6.43 -11.29 2.57
N ASP A 237 -6.94 -12.52 2.61
CA ASP A 237 -8.22 -12.89 3.20
C ASP A 237 -8.07 -13.48 4.60
N GLU A 238 -6.96 -14.19 4.82
CA GLU A 238 -6.62 -14.84 6.09
C GLU A 238 -5.12 -14.67 6.38
N ALA A 239 -4.78 -14.32 7.61
CA ALA A 239 -3.39 -14.16 8.03
C ALA A 239 -3.18 -14.49 9.51
N VAL A 240 -1.92 -14.82 9.84
CA VAL A 240 -1.44 -15.05 11.20
C VAL A 240 -0.30 -14.09 11.49
N THR A 241 -0.35 -13.38 12.63
CA THR A 241 0.78 -12.54 13.08
C THR A 241 1.91 -13.40 13.63
N LEU A 242 3.13 -13.06 13.26
CA LEU A 242 4.33 -13.74 13.74
C LEU A 242 5.02 -12.95 14.86
N GLY A 243 5.77 -13.67 15.69
CA GLY A 243 6.55 -13.10 16.77
C GLY A 243 7.96 -13.69 16.90
N PRO A 244 8.73 -13.30 17.93
CA PRO A 244 10.15 -13.65 18.08
C PRO A 244 10.46 -15.15 18.07
N GLU A 245 9.48 -16.00 18.38
CA GLU A 245 9.62 -17.46 18.39
C GLU A 245 9.49 -18.09 16.99
N ASP A 246 8.92 -17.34 16.02
CA ASP A 246 8.78 -17.80 14.64
C ASP A 246 10.09 -17.64 13.88
N THR A 247 10.46 -18.64 13.09
CA THR A 247 11.76 -18.68 12.38
C THR A 247 11.95 -17.55 11.37
N GLU A 248 10.87 -17.14 10.70
CA GLU A 248 10.86 -16.11 9.68
C GLU A 248 10.81 -14.68 10.26
N TYR A 249 10.27 -14.55 11.48
CA TYR A 249 10.02 -13.24 12.09
C TYR A 249 11.25 -12.34 12.12
N ARG A 250 12.38 -12.84 12.60
CA ARG A 250 13.60 -12.04 12.75
C ARG A 250 14.08 -11.50 11.39
N VAL A 251 14.14 -12.37 10.39
CA VAL A 251 14.61 -12.00 9.04
C VAL A 251 13.68 -10.95 8.41
N LEU A 252 12.36 -11.15 8.56
CA LEU A 252 11.37 -10.25 7.97
C LEU A 252 11.26 -8.93 8.75
N SER A 253 11.41 -8.94 10.07
CA SER A 253 11.47 -7.73 10.87
C SER A 253 12.73 -6.89 10.57
N ASP A 254 13.89 -7.54 10.42
CA ASP A 254 15.14 -6.88 10.00
C ASP A 254 15.03 -6.33 8.57
N LEU A 255 14.35 -7.04 7.66
CA LEU A 255 14.03 -6.54 6.32
C LEU A 255 13.20 -5.26 6.38
N GLY A 256 12.12 -5.24 7.20
CA GLY A 256 11.29 -4.06 7.37
C GLY A 256 12.09 -2.85 7.88
N ARG A 257 13.00 -3.05 8.83
CA ARG A 257 13.92 -2.00 9.29
C ARG A 257 14.80 -1.48 8.15
N LYS A 258 15.42 -2.35 7.35
CA LYS A 258 16.26 -1.95 6.20
C LYS A 258 15.47 -1.16 5.16
N ILE A 259 14.23 -1.57 4.87
CA ILE A 259 13.34 -0.82 3.97
C ILE A 259 13.03 0.57 4.55
N SER A 260 12.71 0.66 5.85
CA SER A 260 12.49 1.93 6.52
C SER A 260 13.71 2.86 6.43
N GLU A 261 14.90 2.34 6.70
CA GLU A 261 16.16 3.10 6.59
C GLU A 261 16.44 3.58 5.16
N LEU A 262 16.09 2.76 4.15
CA LEU A 262 16.28 3.08 2.73
C LEU A 262 15.39 4.22 2.28
N CYS A 263 14.12 4.24 2.65
CA CYS A 263 13.14 5.18 2.10
C CYS A 263 12.62 6.23 3.10
N ARG A 264 12.71 5.99 4.41
CA ARG A 264 12.23 6.90 5.46
C ARG A 264 10.80 7.40 5.21
N HIS A 265 9.93 6.47 4.83
CA HIS A 265 8.52 6.77 4.56
C HIS A 265 7.79 7.33 5.80
N THR A 266 6.66 7.98 5.56
CA THR A 266 5.79 8.53 6.60
C THR A 266 4.68 7.54 6.93
N GLY A 267 4.54 7.20 8.21
CA GLY A 267 3.44 6.34 8.68
C GLY A 267 3.60 4.87 8.29
N ASN A 268 2.54 4.26 7.76
CA ASN A 268 2.56 2.84 7.35
C ASN A 268 3.11 2.64 5.94
N MET A 269 3.93 1.62 5.80
CA MET A 269 4.29 1.01 4.52
C MET A 269 3.80 -0.44 4.53
N ASP A 270 2.91 -0.77 3.62
CA ASP A 270 2.45 -2.13 3.36
C ASP A 270 3.39 -2.78 2.33
N ALA A 271 4.14 -3.79 2.74
CA ALA A 271 5.07 -4.49 1.85
C ALA A 271 4.72 -5.97 1.76
N ASP A 272 4.67 -6.47 0.53
CA ASP A 272 4.49 -7.89 0.23
C ASP A 272 5.83 -8.56 -0.03
N VAL A 273 6.06 -9.68 0.64
CA VAL A 273 7.33 -10.42 0.61
C VAL A 273 7.07 -11.90 0.40
N ILE A 274 7.86 -12.54 -0.45
CA ILE A 274 7.93 -14.00 -0.57
C ILE A 274 9.20 -14.48 0.13
N MET A 275 9.06 -15.49 0.98
CA MET A 275 10.21 -16.15 1.59
C MET A 275 10.49 -17.46 0.85
N ASP A 276 11.61 -17.51 0.14
CA ASP A 276 12.09 -18.75 -0.49
C ASP A 276 12.50 -19.75 0.62
N PRO A 277 11.81 -20.90 0.73
CA PRO A 277 12.09 -21.87 1.78
C PRO A 277 13.47 -22.55 1.59
N ALA A 278 14.00 -22.62 0.38
CA ALA A 278 15.29 -23.23 0.08
C ALA A 278 16.45 -22.29 0.41
N ALA A 279 16.36 -21.03 -0.05
CA ALA A 279 17.38 -20.01 0.20
C ALA A 279 17.23 -19.34 1.57
N LYS A 280 16.06 -19.45 2.22
CA LYS A 280 15.68 -18.72 3.44
C LYS A 280 15.87 -17.20 3.29
N SER A 281 15.71 -16.73 2.09
CA SER A 281 15.90 -15.33 1.69
C SER A 281 14.56 -14.68 1.37
N PRO A 282 14.29 -13.49 1.88
CA PRO A 282 13.09 -12.75 1.54
C PRO A 282 13.27 -11.99 0.22
N TYR A 283 12.20 -11.98 -0.59
CA TYR A 283 12.08 -11.21 -1.83
C TYR A 283 10.91 -10.25 -1.72
N VAL A 284 11.18 -8.96 -1.81
CA VAL A 284 10.14 -7.92 -1.82
C VAL A 284 9.49 -7.89 -3.20
N ILE A 285 8.17 -8.07 -3.26
CA ILE A 285 7.40 -8.13 -4.51
C ILE A 285 6.48 -6.93 -4.72
N ASP A 286 6.12 -6.21 -3.68
CA ASP A 286 5.34 -4.96 -3.74
C ASP A 286 5.55 -4.11 -2.50
N MET A 287 5.40 -2.77 -2.65
CA MET A 287 5.49 -1.81 -1.55
C MET A 287 4.50 -0.67 -1.78
N ASN A 288 3.73 -0.34 -0.76
CA ASN A 288 2.70 0.71 -0.83
C ASN A 288 2.78 1.61 0.40
N ALA A 289 3.14 2.88 0.23
CA ALA A 289 3.35 3.83 1.33
C ALA A 289 2.04 4.38 1.92
N ARG A 290 1.16 3.48 2.36
CA ARG A 290 -0.15 3.76 2.96
C ARG A 290 -0.66 2.54 3.76
N PHE A 291 -1.83 2.68 4.39
CA PHE A 291 -2.50 1.53 4.99
C PHE A 291 -2.82 0.46 3.93
N GLY A 292 -2.32 -0.75 4.14
CA GLY A 292 -2.58 -1.90 3.29
C GLY A 292 -3.91 -2.60 3.55
N GLY A 293 -4.28 -3.48 2.62
CA GLY A 293 -5.41 -4.39 2.85
C GLY A 293 -5.16 -5.39 4.00
N GLY A 294 -3.89 -5.62 4.35
CA GLY A 294 -3.46 -6.46 5.46
C GLY A 294 -3.44 -5.78 6.84
N TYR A 295 -3.60 -4.45 6.93
CA TYR A 295 -3.54 -3.73 8.20
C TYR A 295 -4.58 -4.18 9.24
N PRO A 296 -5.83 -4.56 8.89
CA PRO A 296 -6.79 -5.05 9.88
C PRO A 296 -6.29 -6.22 10.72
N PHE A 297 -5.44 -7.08 10.17
CA PHE A 297 -4.82 -8.20 10.90
C PHE A 297 -3.82 -7.69 11.95
N SER A 298 -3.04 -6.66 11.62
CA SER A 298 -2.14 -5.99 12.56
C SER A 298 -2.92 -5.28 13.67
N HIS A 299 -4.04 -4.63 13.31
CA HIS A 299 -4.91 -3.97 14.27
C HIS A 299 -5.55 -4.97 15.26
N ALA A 300 -6.06 -6.09 14.73
CA ALA A 300 -6.61 -7.18 15.55
C ALA A 300 -5.58 -7.79 16.51
N ALA A 301 -4.29 -7.74 16.15
CA ALA A 301 -3.19 -8.17 17.00
C ALA A 301 -2.71 -7.09 17.99
N GLY A 302 -3.39 -5.94 18.10
CA GLY A 302 -3.12 -4.90 19.09
C GLY A 302 -2.38 -3.67 18.56
N ILE A 303 -2.04 -3.60 17.28
CA ILE A 303 -1.44 -2.40 16.68
C ILE A 303 -2.50 -1.31 16.51
N ASP A 304 -2.34 -0.21 17.23
CA ASP A 304 -3.25 0.94 17.14
C ASP A 304 -2.58 2.12 16.43
N LEU A 305 -2.31 1.94 15.13
CA LEU A 305 -1.68 2.98 14.32
C LEU A 305 -2.57 4.21 14.07
N PRO A 306 -3.91 4.11 13.95
CA PRO A 306 -4.78 5.28 13.92
C PRO A 306 -4.59 6.19 15.14
N LYS A 307 -4.48 5.63 16.34
CA LYS A 307 -4.18 6.39 17.57
C LYS A 307 -2.79 7.03 17.52
N ALA A 308 -1.79 6.30 17.02
CA ALA A 308 -0.45 6.86 16.83
C ALA A 308 -0.48 8.06 15.87
N TYR A 309 -1.20 7.96 14.74
CA TYR A 309 -1.37 9.06 13.78
C TYR A 309 -2.02 10.28 14.42
N VAL A 310 -3.08 10.08 15.21
CA VAL A 310 -3.75 11.17 15.96
C VAL A 310 -2.78 11.83 16.95
N CYS A 311 -1.95 11.05 17.66
CA CYS A 311 -0.93 11.57 18.56
C CYS A 311 0.13 12.39 17.80
N TRP A 312 0.71 11.84 16.74
CA TRP A 312 1.73 12.52 15.93
C TRP A 312 1.19 13.80 15.27
N ALA A 313 -0.03 13.77 14.75
CA ALA A 313 -0.64 14.96 14.16
C ALA A 313 -0.89 16.08 15.21
N ARG A 314 -1.05 15.73 16.49
CA ARG A 314 -1.14 16.66 17.62
C ARG A 314 0.25 17.08 18.16
N GLY A 315 1.34 16.64 17.55
CA GLY A 315 2.70 16.90 18.04
C GLY A 315 3.04 16.18 19.35
N LYS A 316 2.40 15.04 19.61
CA LYS A 316 2.60 14.22 20.82
C LYS A 316 3.23 12.88 20.46
N GLU A 317 4.00 12.33 21.39
CA GLU A 317 4.46 10.96 21.27
C GLU A 317 3.29 9.98 21.35
N ALA A 318 3.31 8.95 20.51
CA ALA A 318 2.35 7.87 20.57
C ALA A 318 2.71 6.89 21.72
N PRO A 319 1.72 6.37 22.46
CA PRO A 319 1.97 5.36 23.48
C PRO A 319 2.65 4.13 22.91
N LYS A 320 3.63 3.57 23.61
CA LYS A 320 4.32 2.34 23.18
C LYS A 320 3.38 1.16 22.95
N SER A 321 2.26 1.12 23.70
CA SER A 321 1.23 0.10 23.52
C SER A 321 0.60 0.10 22.12
N CYS A 322 0.66 1.21 21.38
CA CYS A 322 0.16 1.26 20.00
C CYS A 322 0.98 0.38 19.03
N PHE A 323 2.15 -0.09 19.43
CA PHE A 323 3.13 -0.77 18.59
C PHE A 323 3.46 -2.19 19.05
N LEU A 324 2.66 -2.75 19.94
CA LEU A 324 2.87 -4.10 20.49
C LEU A 324 1.86 -5.05 19.83
N ALA A 325 2.32 -5.80 18.84
CA ALA A 325 1.53 -6.86 18.23
C ALA A 325 1.60 -8.14 19.05
N GLU A 326 0.45 -8.74 19.32
CA GLU A 326 0.36 -10.09 19.88
C GLU A 326 0.70 -11.11 18.78
N PRO A 327 1.68 -12.02 19.00
CA PRO A 327 1.98 -13.07 18.02
C PRO A 327 0.94 -14.19 18.05
N GLY A 328 0.79 -14.89 16.92
CA GLY A 328 -0.12 -16.03 16.77
C GLY A 328 -1.59 -15.64 16.65
N VAL A 329 -1.91 -14.36 16.52
CA VAL A 329 -3.31 -13.93 16.27
C VAL A 329 -3.68 -14.32 14.84
N HIS A 330 -4.61 -15.27 14.72
CA HIS A 330 -5.09 -15.81 13.47
C HIS A 330 -6.47 -15.23 13.16
N CYS A 331 -6.57 -14.46 12.09
CA CYS A 331 -7.79 -13.77 11.69
C CYS A 331 -8.09 -13.99 10.21
N TYR A 332 -9.34 -13.84 9.86
CA TYR A 332 -9.84 -13.83 8.49
C TYR A 332 -10.81 -12.66 8.27
N LYS A 333 -10.90 -12.19 7.02
CA LYS A 333 -11.88 -11.17 6.63
C LYS A 333 -13.24 -11.79 6.42
N ASP A 334 -14.28 -11.09 6.87
CA ASP A 334 -15.67 -11.46 6.61
C ASP A 334 -16.39 -10.36 5.82
N LEU A 335 -17.49 -10.70 5.20
CA LEU A 335 -18.30 -9.79 4.41
C LEU A 335 -19.34 -9.12 5.32
N ARG A 336 -19.37 -7.79 5.28
CA ARG A 336 -20.43 -6.99 5.91
C ARG A 336 -21.35 -6.42 4.82
N ILE A 337 -22.66 -6.62 4.98
CA ILE A 337 -23.67 -5.98 4.14
C ILE A 337 -24.02 -4.63 4.78
N SER A 338 -23.94 -3.57 4.00
CA SER A 338 -24.34 -2.21 4.41
C SER A 338 -25.44 -1.71 3.48
N SER A 339 -26.47 -1.10 4.06
CA SER A 339 -27.51 -0.35 3.32
C SER A 339 -27.21 1.15 3.38
N TYR A 340 -27.61 1.87 2.36
CA TYR A 340 -27.49 3.32 2.25
C TYR A 340 -28.80 4.00 2.61
#